data_89f6deca35dba8c851a261114166d72c
#
_entry.id   89f6deca35dba8c851a261114166d72c
#
_cell.length_a   1.000
_cell.length_b   1.000
_cell.length_c   1.000
_cell.angle_alpha   90.00
_cell.angle_beta   90.00
_cell.angle_gamma   90.00
#
_symmetry.space_group_name_H-M   'P 1'
#
loop_
_entity.id
_entity.type
_entity.pdbx_description
1 polymer ?
#
loop_
_entity_poly.entity_id
_entity_poly.type
_entity_poly.pdbx_seq_one_letter_code
_entity_poly.pdbx_strand_id
1 'polypeptide(L)'
;MKNFAIACLSTRLTTGVDVCLPVLAMCLLAAASGAQAAALDALHDFVKATRSGKAGFTQVIVNKSGKVSNPASGTFQFQRPGKFRWVYDKPYEQWIVGDGDKLWIYDKDLNQVTVKKLGGALGQSPAAILAGSDELEKNFVIKDAGVKDGLEWLEATPKARDTTFETVRIGLRRDGAGASLAAMELADSFGQTSVLTFGKMERNPALAADTFRFTPPKGADVFGDEK
;
A
#
# COMPACT_ATOMS: atom_id res chain seq x y z
N MET A 1 -10.94 -46.65 -51.40
CA MET A 1 -9.86 -47.55 -51.85
C MET A 1 -8.66 -47.33 -50.94
N LYS A 2 -8.24 -48.45 -50.42
CA LYS A 2 -7.03 -48.84 -49.70
C LYS A 2 -7.08 -48.67 -48.16
N ASN A 3 -7.49 -49.79 -47.56
CA ASN A 3 -7.20 -50.25 -46.21
C ASN A 3 -5.72 -50.37 -45.96
N PHE A 4 -5.27 -50.01 -44.78
CA PHE A 4 -4.06 -50.61 -44.20
C PHE A 4 -4.38 -51.00 -42.75
N ALA A 5 -4.59 -52.28 -42.59
CA ALA A 5 -4.58 -52.96 -41.32
C ALA A 5 -3.13 -53.21 -40.92
N ILE A 6 -2.72 -52.88 -39.74
CA ILE A 6 -1.48 -53.39 -39.16
C ILE A 6 -1.81 -54.11 -37.85
N ALA A 7 -1.34 -55.33 -37.84
CA ALA A 7 -1.61 -56.42 -36.96
C ALA A 7 -1.15 -56.14 -35.51
N CYS A 8 -1.98 -56.66 -34.61
CA CYS A 8 -1.69 -56.93 -33.22
C CYS A 8 -0.59 -58.01 -33.13
N LEU A 9 0.55 -57.69 -32.52
CA LEU A 9 1.50 -58.71 -32.09
C LEU A 9 1.59 -58.65 -30.57
N SER A 10 0.92 -59.61 -29.97
CA SER A 10 0.98 -59.91 -28.55
C SER A 10 2.27 -60.62 -28.21
N THR A 11 3.11 -59.99 -27.42
CA THR A 11 4.21 -60.70 -26.74
C THR A 11 4.04 -60.48 -25.25
N ARG A 12 3.59 -61.51 -24.58
CA ARG A 12 3.62 -61.61 -23.11
C ARG A 12 5.09 -61.84 -22.73
N LEU A 13 5.62 -61.01 -21.88
CA LEU A 13 6.71 -61.40 -20.98
C LEU A 13 6.48 -60.78 -19.61
N THR A 14 6.52 -61.66 -18.66
CA THR A 14 6.29 -61.56 -17.24
C THR A 14 7.30 -60.71 -16.52
N THR A 15 6.87 -60.15 -15.39
CA THR A 15 7.60 -59.67 -14.20
C THR A 15 8.28 -58.29 -14.29
N GLY A 16 7.80 -57.41 -13.46
CA GLY A 16 8.66 -56.36 -12.92
C GLY A 16 8.03 -54.96 -12.76
N VAL A 17 7.34 -54.74 -11.66
CA VAL A 17 7.30 -53.49 -10.92
C VAL A 17 6.74 -52.24 -11.59
N ASP A 18 5.48 -51.96 -11.32
CA ASP A 18 4.84 -50.66 -11.41
C ASP A 18 5.50 -49.63 -10.46
N VAL A 19 6.40 -48.85 -10.98
CA VAL A 19 6.98 -47.67 -10.27
C VAL A 19 7.10 -46.53 -11.23
N CYS A 20 6.02 -45.93 -11.68
CA CYS A 20 6.09 -44.70 -12.51
C CYS A 20 4.89 -43.75 -12.34
N LEU A 21 4.18 -43.74 -11.23
CA LEU A 21 3.08 -42.78 -11.05
C LEU A 21 3.18 -41.75 -9.88
N PRO A 22 4.21 -41.69 -9.01
CA PRO A 22 4.26 -40.60 -8.05
C PRO A 22 5.16 -39.41 -8.43
N VAL A 23 5.93 -39.47 -9.51
CA VAL A 23 6.89 -38.40 -9.84
C VAL A 23 6.23 -37.21 -10.53
N LEU A 24 5.10 -37.40 -11.23
CA LEU A 24 4.43 -36.31 -11.94
C LEU A 24 3.54 -35.43 -11.03
N ALA A 25 3.11 -35.94 -9.87
CA ALA A 25 2.29 -35.19 -8.92
C ALA A 25 3.13 -34.27 -8.02
N MET A 26 4.42 -34.48 -7.90
CA MET A 26 5.30 -33.73 -6.99
C MET A 26 5.86 -32.44 -7.61
N CYS A 27 5.80 -32.28 -8.94
CA CYS A 27 6.25 -31.06 -9.62
C CYS A 27 5.21 -29.94 -9.68
N LEU A 28 3.93 -30.19 -9.36
CA LEU A 28 2.88 -29.15 -9.39
C LEU A 28 2.75 -28.36 -8.09
N LEU A 29 3.35 -28.81 -6.98
CA LEU A 29 3.28 -28.09 -5.69
C LEU A 29 4.39 -27.04 -5.50
N ALA A 30 5.41 -27.00 -6.35
CA ALA A 30 6.53 -26.06 -6.20
C ALA A 30 6.27 -24.68 -6.84
N ALA A 31 5.21 -24.49 -7.63
CA ALA A 31 4.94 -23.26 -8.34
C ALA A 31 4.17 -22.19 -7.50
N ALA A 32 3.63 -22.55 -6.34
CA ALA A 32 2.83 -21.62 -5.52
C ALA A 32 3.67 -20.73 -4.60
N SER A 33 4.95 -21.06 -4.36
CA SER A 33 5.79 -20.30 -3.41
C SER A 33 6.44 -19.05 -4.01
N GLY A 34 6.45 -18.90 -5.35
CA GLY A 34 7.12 -17.77 -6.01
C GLY A 34 6.32 -16.48 -6.04
N ALA A 35 4.99 -16.54 -5.87
CA ALA A 35 4.14 -15.35 -5.96
C ALA A 35 4.09 -14.56 -4.64
N GLN A 36 4.34 -15.20 -3.50
CA GLN A 36 4.25 -14.56 -2.18
C GLN A 36 5.42 -13.62 -1.85
N ALA A 37 6.54 -13.73 -2.53
CA ALA A 37 7.69 -12.85 -2.31
C ALA A 37 7.64 -11.56 -3.13
N ALA A 38 6.90 -11.54 -4.24
CA ALA A 38 7.01 -10.47 -5.25
C ALA A 38 6.53 -9.11 -4.74
N ALA A 39 5.39 -9.03 -4.06
CA ALA A 39 4.86 -7.76 -3.60
C ALA A 39 5.64 -7.18 -2.40
N LEU A 40 6.17 -8.05 -1.53
CA LEU A 40 7.04 -7.63 -0.42
C LEU A 40 8.39 -7.09 -0.95
N ASP A 41 8.96 -7.78 -1.96
CA ASP A 41 10.16 -7.31 -2.65
C ASP A 41 9.90 -5.95 -3.34
N ALA A 42 8.72 -5.77 -3.96
CA ALA A 42 8.34 -4.49 -4.55
C ALA A 42 8.26 -3.37 -3.50
N LEU A 43 7.75 -3.66 -2.31
CA LEU A 43 7.72 -2.70 -1.21
C LEU A 43 9.13 -2.34 -0.75
N HIS A 44 9.99 -3.33 -0.54
CA HIS A 44 11.38 -3.11 -0.15
C HIS A 44 12.14 -2.30 -1.21
N ASP A 45 11.97 -2.62 -2.49
CA ASP A 45 12.54 -1.87 -3.61
C ASP A 45 12.05 -0.42 -3.60
N PHE A 46 10.74 -0.21 -3.42
CA PHE A 46 10.16 1.13 -3.32
C PHE A 46 10.75 1.92 -2.15
N VAL A 47 10.79 1.33 -0.97
CA VAL A 47 11.31 2.00 0.24
C VAL A 47 12.79 2.33 0.08
N LYS A 48 13.59 1.39 -0.43
CA LYS A 48 15.04 1.55 -0.63
C LYS A 48 15.38 2.59 -1.71
N ALA A 49 14.65 2.57 -2.83
CA ALA A 49 14.92 3.44 -3.97
C ALA A 49 14.32 4.84 -3.85
N THR A 50 13.30 5.04 -2.98
CA THR A 50 12.54 6.28 -2.92
C THR A 50 12.65 6.92 -1.56
N ARG A 51 13.60 7.83 -1.39
CA ARG A 51 13.78 8.60 -0.14
C ARG A 51 12.79 9.74 -0.02
N SER A 52 12.36 10.31 -1.14
CA SER A 52 11.32 11.32 -1.21
C SER A 52 10.42 11.07 -2.41
N GLY A 53 9.20 11.57 -2.35
CA GLY A 53 8.24 11.42 -3.44
C GLY A 53 7.20 12.52 -3.44
N LYS A 54 6.61 12.74 -4.63
CA LYS A 54 5.49 13.65 -4.83
C LYS A 54 4.53 13.03 -5.82
N ALA A 55 3.22 13.06 -5.51
CA ALA A 55 2.16 12.60 -6.40
C ALA A 55 0.87 13.37 -6.15
N GLY A 56 0.05 13.55 -7.17
CA GLY A 56 -1.37 13.84 -6.99
C GLY A 56 -2.11 12.58 -6.54
N PHE A 57 -3.22 12.73 -5.86
CA PHE A 57 -4.10 11.61 -5.49
C PHE A 57 -5.57 11.96 -5.67
N THR A 58 -6.38 10.93 -5.84
CA THR A 58 -7.83 10.97 -5.68
C THR A 58 -8.24 9.96 -4.63
N GLN A 59 -9.28 10.27 -3.86
CA GLN A 59 -9.83 9.40 -2.82
C GLN A 59 -11.34 9.33 -2.97
N VAL A 60 -11.87 8.12 -2.82
CA VAL A 60 -13.30 7.89 -2.60
C VAL A 60 -13.47 7.04 -1.34
N ILE A 61 -14.60 7.19 -0.66
CA ILE A 61 -14.97 6.34 0.48
C ILE A 61 -16.11 5.45 0.03
N VAL A 62 -15.93 4.14 0.18
CA VAL A 62 -16.95 3.13 -0.06
C VAL A 62 -17.48 2.70 1.32
N ASN A 63 -18.76 2.93 1.56
CA ASN A 63 -19.36 2.52 2.81
C ASN A 63 -19.77 1.04 2.81
N LYS A 64 -20.20 0.53 3.97
CA LYS A 64 -20.62 -0.87 4.15
C LYS A 64 -21.72 -1.34 3.18
N SER A 65 -22.56 -0.42 2.66
CA SER A 65 -23.60 -0.74 1.68
C SER A 65 -23.11 -0.65 0.22
N GLY A 66 -21.83 -0.38 -0.01
CA GLY A 66 -21.25 -0.21 -1.33
C GLY A 66 -21.47 1.17 -1.96
N LYS A 67 -22.08 2.12 -1.22
CA LYS A 67 -22.25 3.48 -1.73
C LYS A 67 -20.91 4.21 -1.72
N VAL A 68 -20.59 4.84 -2.85
CA VAL A 68 -19.36 5.60 -3.05
C VAL A 68 -19.59 7.08 -2.76
N SER A 69 -18.68 7.72 -2.03
CA SER A 69 -18.70 9.16 -1.78
C SER A 69 -18.33 9.97 -3.04
N ASN A 70 -18.59 11.29 -2.98
CA ASN A 70 -17.96 12.20 -3.92
C ASN A 70 -16.42 12.12 -3.76
N PRO A 71 -15.66 12.22 -4.88
CA PRO A 71 -14.22 12.13 -4.80
C PRO A 71 -13.62 13.36 -4.10
N ALA A 72 -12.63 13.09 -3.26
CA ALA A 72 -11.68 14.08 -2.78
C ALA A 72 -10.39 13.98 -3.62
N SER A 73 -9.64 15.06 -3.70
CA SER A 73 -8.37 15.07 -4.42
C SER A 73 -7.39 16.06 -3.82
N GLY A 74 -6.11 15.84 -4.14
CA GLY A 74 -5.06 16.69 -3.62
C GLY A 74 -3.67 16.22 -3.99
N THR A 75 -2.68 16.62 -3.17
CA THR A 75 -1.27 16.30 -3.37
C THR A 75 -0.67 15.64 -2.14
N PHE A 76 0.20 14.68 -2.40
CA PHE A 76 0.99 14.00 -1.39
C PHE A 76 2.48 14.15 -1.67
N GLN A 77 3.23 14.55 -0.65
CA GLN A 77 4.68 14.66 -0.68
C GLN A 77 5.24 14.01 0.57
N PHE A 78 6.38 13.35 0.45
CA PHE A 78 7.07 12.78 1.61
C PHE A 78 8.59 12.85 1.46
N GLN A 79 9.27 12.81 2.59
CA GLN A 79 10.71 12.62 2.71
C GLN A 79 10.98 11.74 3.93
N ARG A 80 11.56 10.58 3.71
CA ARG A 80 11.93 9.67 4.79
C ARG A 80 13.16 10.15 5.55
N PRO A 81 13.21 9.92 6.86
CA PRO A 81 12.17 9.33 7.68
C PRO A 81 11.13 10.36 8.17
N GLY A 82 9.87 9.95 8.26
CA GLY A 82 8.82 10.60 9.05
C GLY A 82 8.30 11.95 8.58
N LYS A 83 8.80 12.49 7.46
CA LYS A 83 8.32 13.78 6.95
C LYS A 83 7.35 13.58 5.80
N PHE A 84 6.19 14.23 5.89
CA PHE A 84 5.19 14.21 4.82
C PHE A 84 4.30 15.43 4.85
N ARG A 85 3.71 15.74 3.70
CA ARG A 85 2.68 16.75 3.52
C ARG A 85 1.60 16.18 2.64
N TRP A 86 0.40 16.07 3.19
CA TRP A 86 -0.78 15.60 2.52
C TRP A 86 -1.80 16.71 2.50
N VAL A 87 -2.14 17.21 1.33
CA VAL A 87 -3.04 18.33 1.15
C VAL A 87 -4.24 17.86 0.36
N TYR A 88 -5.42 17.96 0.93
CA TYR A 88 -6.67 17.90 0.22
C TYR A 88 -6.99 19.28 -0.34
N ASP A 89 -7.24 19.34 -1.65
CA ASP A 89 -7.63 20.58 -2.32
C ASP A 89 -9.14 20.63 -2.55
N LYS A 90 -9.78 19.46 -2.64
CA LYS A 90 -11.22 19.28 -2.90
C LYS A 90 -11.77 18.10 -2.10
N PRO A 91 -13.06 18.14 -1.67
CA PRO A 91 -14.00 19.28 -1.75
C PRO A 91 -13.69 20.36 -0.70
N TYR A 92 -12.96 20.02 0.38
CA TYR A 92 -12.57 20.91 1.48
C TYR A 92 -11.06 20.89 1.62
N GLU A 93 -10.50 22.06 1.91
CA GLU A 93 -9.05 22.19 2.07
C GLU A 93 -8.62 21.72 3.47
N GLN A 94 -7.82 20.66 3.52
CA GLN A 94 -7.25 20.13 4.75
C GLN A 94 -5.78 19.80 4.52
N TRP A 95 -4.94 20.15 5.47
CA TRP A 95 -3.52 19.83 5.43
C TRP A 95 -3.15 18.87 6.56
N ILE A 96 -2.45 17.81 6.23
CA ILE A 96 -1.91 16.86 7.19
C ILE A 96 -0.39 16.85 6.99
N VAL A 97 0.34 17.37 7.97
CA VAL A 97 1.78 17.56 7.86
C VAL A 97 2.50 16.82 8.99
N GLY A 98 3.41 15.94 8.63
CA GLY A 98 4.39 15.34 9.52
C GLY A 98 5.73 16.04 9.33
N ASP A 99 6.26 16.64 10.38
CA ASP A 99 7.54 17.40 10.31
C ASP A 99 8.75 16.55 10.75
N GLY A 100 8.49 15.29 11.13
CA GLY A 100 9.48 14.34 11.67
C GLY A 100 9.30 14.10 13.18
N ASP A 101 8.68 15.00 13.90
CA ASP A 101 8.42 14.93 15.34
C ASP A 101 6.91 14.98 15.66
N LYS A 102 6.20 15.90 15.02
CA LYS A 102 4.77 16.16 15.22
C LYS A 102 3.97 15.88 13.97
N LEU A 103 2.70 15.54 14.19
CA LEU A 103 1.64 15.49 13.19
C LEU A 103 0.73 16.69 13.40
N TRP A 104 0.61 17.50 12.36
CA TRP A 104 -0.27 18.66 12.29
C TRP A 104 -1.43 18.35 11.36
N ILE A 105 -2.66 18.56 11.80
CA ILE A 105 -3.86 18.45 10.99
C ILE A 105 -4.54 19.81 11.02
N TYR A 106 -4.57 20.49 9.88
CA TYR A 106 -5.20 21.80 9.74
C TYR A 106 -6.43 21.69 8.87
N ASP A 107 -7.59 21.99 9.44
CA ASP A 107 -8.85 22.17 8.74
C ASP A 107 -9.02 23.67 8.48
N LYS A 108 -8.98 24.04 7.20
CA LYS A 108 -9.00 25.44 6.80
C LYS A 108 -10.38 26.08 7.01
N ASP A 109 -11.44 25.34 6.72
CA ASP A 109 -12.81 25.87 6.82
C ASP A 109 -13.20 26.13 8.27
N LEU A 110 -12.71 25.29 9.19
CA LEU A 110 -12.93 25.46 10.64
C LEU A 110 -11.87 26.38 11.28
N ASN A 111 -10.79 26.70 10.55
CA ASN A 111 -9.59 27.38 11.06
C ASN A 111 -9.04 26.71 12.34
N GLN A 112 -9.02 25.36 12.34
CA GLN A 112 -8.61 24.55 13.47
C GLN A 112 -7.36 23.74 13.15
N VAL A 113 -6.46 23.64 14.11
CA VAL A 113 -5.24 22.82 14.05
C VAL A 113 -5.28 21.80 15.17
N THR A 114 -5.10 20.53 14.82
CA THR A 114 -4.82 19.47 15.81
C THR A 114 -3.36 19.08 15.72
N VAL A 115 -2.66 19.05 16.86
CA VAL A 115 -1.27 18.62 16.94
C VAL A 115 -1.14 17.37 17.82
N LYS A 116 -0.35 16.39 17.36
CA LYS A 116 -0.06 15.13 18.06
C LYS A 116 1.41 14.75 17.87
N LYS A 117 1.96 13.92 18.76
CA LYS A 117 3.28 13.30 18.54
C LYS A 117 3.22 12.32 17.38
N LEU A 118 4.18 12.42 16.45
CA LEU A 118 4.18 11.61 15.23
C LEU A 118 4.34 10.11 15.52
N GLY A 119 5.13 9.72 16.53
CA GLY A 119 5.35 8.32 16.89
C GLY A 119 4.07 7.53 17.23
N GLY A 120 3.03 8.21 17.75
CA GLY A 120 1.71 7.61 17.98
C GLY A 120 0.76 7.67 16.78
N ALA A 121 1.14 8.37 15.71
CA ALA A 121 0.26 8.65 14.57
C ALA A 121 0.41 7.65 13.40
N LEU A 122 1.38 6.73 13.46
CA LEU A 122 1.64 5.75 12.39
C LEU A 122 0.42 4.87 12.07
N GLY A 123 -0.40 4.54 13.06
CA GLY A 123 -1.65 3.81 12.88
C GLY A 123 -2.87 4.70 12.57
N GLN A 124 -2.70 6.03 12.49
CA GLN A 124 -3.80 6.99 12.37
C GLN A 124 -3.81 7.74 11.02
N SER A 125 -2.75 7.65 10.23
CA SER A 125 -2.64 8.36 8.94
C SER A 125 -1.98 7.49 7.87
N PRO A 126 -2.61 7.39 6.67
CA PRO A 126 -1.99 6.74 5.51
C PRO A 126 -0.64 7.35 5.15
N ALA A 127 -0.52 8.65 5.30
CA ALA A 127 0.70 9.39 5.01
C ALA A 127 1.86 8.99 5.91
N ALA A 128 1.59 8.76 7.20
CA ALA A 128 2.59 8.31 8.15
C ALA A 128 3.13 6.91 7.81
N ILE A 129 2.26 6.02 7.32
CA ILE A 129 2.64 4.69 6.84
C ILE A 129 3.62 4.79 5.67
N LEU A 130 3.33 5.66 4.70
CA LEU A 130 4.15 5.84 3.50
C LEU A 130 5.47 6.57 3.74
N ALA A 131 5.49 7.49 4.71
CA ALA A 131 6.68 8.27 5.08
C ALA A 131 7.57 7.54 6.10
N GLY A 132 7.07 6.47 6.72
CA GLY A 132 7.86 5.61 7.58
C GLY A 132 9.05 5.01 6.82
N SER A 133 10.13 4.73 7.53
CA SER A 133 11.22 3.90 7.04
C SER A 133 10.90 2.43 7.31
N ASP A 134 11.90 1.58 7.51
CA ASP A 134 11.82 0.12 7.78
C ASP A 134 10.89 -0.30 8.94
N GLU A 135 10.05 0.62 9.42
CA GLU A 135 9.15 0.42 10.56
C GLU A 135 7.79 -0.18 10.17
N LEU A 136 7.53 -0.34 8.86
CA LEU A 136 6.25 -0.92 8.44
C LEU A 136 6.08 -2.31 9.05
N GLU A 137 7.09 -3.16 8.92
CA GLU A 137 7.08 -4.52 9.47
C GLU A 137 7.13 -4.56 11.01
N LYS A 138 7.66 -3.51 11.65
CA LYS A 138 7.62 -3.41 13.11
C LYS A 138 6.22 -3.17 13.64
N ASN A 139 5.44 -2.34 12.93
CA ASN A 139 4.13 -1.89 13.37
C ASN A 139 2.97 -2.68 12.74
N PHE A 140 3.22 -3.39 11.63
CA PHE A 140 2.20 -4.14 10.89
C PHE A 140 2.63 -5.58 10.65
N VAL A 141 1.64 -6.46 10.58
CA VAL A 141 1.78 -7.78 9.98
C VAL A 141 1.48 -7.63 8.50
N ILE A 142 2.47 -7.90 7.64
CA ILE A 142 2.35 -7.72 6.20
C ILE A 142 2.18 -9.07 5.53
N LYS A 143 1.24 -9.15 4.60
CA LYS A 143 0.98 -10.32 3.76
C LYS A 143 0.94 -9.91 2.30
N ASP A 144 1.38 -10.78 1.43
CA ASP A 144 1.14 -10.66 0.00
C ASP A 144 -0.37 -10.87 -0.27
N ALA A 145 -0.97 -9.98 -1.05
CA ALA A 145 -2.37 -10.05 -1.44
C ALA A 145 -2.54 -10.30 -2.96
N GLY A 146 -1.45 -10.72 -3.62
CA GLY A 146 -1.43 -11.10 -5.03
C GLY A 146 -1.40 -9.91 -5.99
N VAL A 147 -1.64 -10.22 -7.27
CA VAL A 147 -1.66 -9.25 -8.36
C VAL A 147 -3.10 -9.02 -8.81
N LYS A 148 -3.52 -7.76 -8.83
CA LYS A 148 -4.83 -7.35 -9.33
C LYS A 148 -4.71 -6.02 -10.08
N ASP A 149 -5.33 -5.91 -11.25
CA ASP A 149 -5.35 -4.71 -12.11
C ASP A 149 -3.95 -4.18 -12.45
N GLY A 150 -2.97 -5.10 -12.60
CA GLY A 150 -1.57 -4.77 -12.91
C GLY A 150 -0.80 -4.17 -11.73
N LEU A 151 -1.33 -4.26 -10.51
CA LEU A 151 -0.68 -3.86 -9.28
C LEU A 151 -0.36 -5.08 -8.42
N GLU A 152 0.82 -5.07 -7.81
CA GLU A 152 1.20 -6.00 -6.76
C GLU A 152 0.67 -5.46 -5.43
N TRP A 153 -0.20 -6.25 -4.78
CA TRP A 153 -0.88 -5.83 -3.56
C TRP A 153 -0.29 -6.46 -2.31
N LEU A 154 -0.11 -5.62 -1.31
CA LEU A 154 0.19 -6.02 0.06
C LEU A 154 -0.98 -5.70 0.96
N GLU A 155 -1.20 -6.54 1.97
CA GLU A 155 -2.13 -6.30 3.05
C GLU A 155 -1.35 -6.16 4.35
N ALA A 156 -1.53 -5.03 5.02
CA ALA A 156 -0.88 -4.68 6.27
C ALA A 156 -1.92 -4.55 7.37
N THR A 157 -1.84 -5.39 8.40
CA THR A 157 -2.70 -5.35 9.59
C THR A 157 -1.92 -4.74 10.75
N PRO A 158 -2.41 -3.67 11.39
CA PRO A 158 -1.75 -3.07 12.54
C PRO A 158 -1.57 -4.07 13.68
N LYS A 159 -0.41 -4.06 14.34
CA LYS A 159 -0.16 -4.85 15.55
C LYS A 159 -0.76 -4.20 16.80
N ALA A 160 -0.86 -2.88 16.80
CA ALA A 160 -1.53 -2.11 17.85
C ALA A 160 -3.06 -2.20 17.71
N ARG A 161 -3.77 -2.14 18.86
CA ARG A 161 -5.23 -2.23 18.89
C ARG A 161 -5.93 -0.88 18.70
N ASP A 162 -5.27 0.20 19.09
CA ASP A 162 -5.83 1.57 19.06
C ASP A 162 -5.48 2.26 17.74
N THR A 163 -5.92 1.67 16.63
CA THR A 163 -5.69 2.21 15.29
C THR A 163 -6.99 2.61 14.63
N THR A 164 -6.93 3.63 13.77
CA THR A 164 -8.09 4.08 12.99
C THR A 164 -8.48 3.07 11.91
N PHE A 165 -7.53 2.24 11.47
CA PHE A 165 -7.72 1.28 10.39
C PHE A 165 -7.51 -0.15 10.89
N GLU A 166 -8.38 -1.06 10.48
CA GLU A 166 -8.23 -2.50 10.72
C GLU A 166 -7.26 -3.13 9.72
N THR A 167 -7.29 -2.64 8.47
CA THR A 167 -6.47 -3.17 7.39
C THR A 167 -6.09 -2.05 6.43
N VAL A 168 -4.83 -2.07 6.01
CA VAL A 168 -4.29 -1.20 4.96
C VAL A 168 -3.79 -2.07 3.82
N ARG A 169 -4.28 -1.85 2.60
CA ARG A 169 -3.76 -2.50 1.41
C ARG A 169 -2.96 -1.51 0.59
N ILE A 170 -1.82 -1.91 0.09
CA ILE A 170 -0.89 -1.07 -0.66
C ILE A 170 -0.70 -1.71 -2.03
N GLY A 171 -1.08 -1.00 -3.09
CA GLY A 171 -0.93 -1.40 -4.47
C GLY A 171 0.30 -0.75 -5.09
N LEU A 172 1.27 -1.56 -5.47
CA LEU A 172 2.52 -1.15 -6.10
C LEU A 172 2.50 -1.49 -7.58
N ARG A 173 2.99 -0.57 -8.40
CA ARG A 173 3.21 -0.80 -9.84
C ARG A 173 4.68 -0.95 -10.10
N ARG A 174 5.07 -2.03 -10.80
CA ARG A 174 6.42 -2.14 -11.34
C ARG A 174 6.49 -1.45 -12.70
N ASP A 175 7.53 -0.69 -12.88
CA ASP A 175 7.92 -0.09 -14.16
C ASP A 175 9.42 -0.29 -14.38
N GLY A 176 9.96 0.14 -15.52
CA GLY A 176 11.40 0.01 -15.84
C GLY A 176 12.34 0.73 -14.85
N ALA A 177 11.82 1.55 -13.97
CA ALA A 177 12.56 2.25 -12.92
C ALA A 177 12.37 1.63 -11.52
N GLY A 178 11.68 0.49 -11.39
CA GLY A 178 11.41 -0.24 -10.15
C GLY A 178 9.94 -0.14 -9.72
N ALA A 179 9.68 -0.30 -8.40
CA ALA A 179 8.33 -0.23 -7.87
C ALA A 179 7.93 1.20 -7.52
N SER A 180 6.66 1.54 -7.71
CA SER A 180 6.06 2.82 -7.32
C SER A 180 4.67 2.63 -6.72
N LEU A 181 4.30 3.48 -5.76
CA LEU A 181 2.98 3.50 -5.17
C LEU A 181 1.94 3.91 -6.22
N ALA A 182 0.88 3.13 -6.37
CA ALA A 182 -0.19 3.39 -7.31
C ALA A 182 -1.57 3.49 -6.64
N ALA A 183 -1.79 2.73 -5.56
CA ALA A 183 -3.08 2.75 -4.84
C ALA A 183 -2.90 2.40 -3.36
N MET A 184 -3.87 2.81 -2.53
CA MET A 184 -4.06 2.34 -1.17
C MET A 184 -5.54 2.12 -0.88
N GLU A 185 -5.85 1.11 -0.09
CA GLU A 185 -7.18 0.88 0.46
C GLU A 185 -7.04 0.81 1.98
N LEU A 186 -7.89 1.55 2.70
CA LEU A 186 -7.88 1.59 4.16
C LEU A 186 -9.27 1.23 4.67
N ALA A 187 -9.39 0.05 5.26
CA ALA A 187 -10.62 -0.39 5.89
C ALA A 187 -10.65 0.02 7.36
N ASP A 188 -11.74 0.67 7.79
CA ASP A 188 -11.96 1.03 9.18
C ASP A 188 -12.90 0.05 9.90
N SER A 189 -13.00 0.20 11.22
CA SER A 189 -13.86 -0.65 12.07
C SER A 189 -15.36 -0.41 11.86
N PHE A 190 -15.75 0.62 11.12
CA PHE A 190 -17.16 0.91 10.80
C PHE A 190 -17.61 0.25 9.48
N GLY A 191 -16.69 -0.45 8.80
CA GLY A 191 -16.92 -1.10 7.51
C GLY A 191 -16.90 -0.13 6.34
N GLN A 192 -16.21 0.99 6.48
CA GLN A 192 -15.90 1.88 5.38
C GLN A 192 -14.51 1.57 4.83
N THR A 193 -14.33 1.74 3.53
CA THR A 193 -13.04 1.62 2.89
C THR A 193 -12.71 2.92 2.16
N SER A 194 -11.64 3.58 2.57
CA SER A 194 -11.05 4.68 1.81
C SER A 194 -10.17 4.12 0.72
N VAL A 195 -10.51 4.40 -0.53
CA VAL A 195 -9.75 3.99 -1.71
C VAL A 195 -9.03 5.20 -2.28
N LEU A 196 -7.70 5.13 -2.29
CA LEU A 196 -6.82 6.17 -2.81
C LEU A 196 -6.14 5.68 -4.08
N THR A 197 -6.16 6.51 -5.11
CA THR A 197 -5.42 6.28 -6.35
C THR A 197 -4.41 7.39 -6.54
N PHE A 198 -3.16 7.02 -6.75
CA PHE A 198 -2.06 7.95 -6.95
C PHE A 198 -1.76 8.11 -8.44
N GLY A 199 -1.52 9.35 -8.85
CA GLY A 199 -0.96 9.67 -10.15
C GLY A 199 0.49 9.19 -10.27
N LYS A 200 1.14 9.52 -11.39
CA LYS A 200 2.56 9.21 -11.59
C LYS A 200 3.38 9.87 -10.47
N MET A 201 4.06 9.04 -9.70
CA MET A 201 4.93 9.52 -8.61
C MET A 201 6.25 10.02 -9.16
N GLU A 202 6.60 11.26 -8.83
CA GLU A 202 7.95 11.78 -8.96
C GLU A 202 8.79 11.20 -7.82
N ARG A 203 9.82 10.42 -8.15
CA ARG A 203 10.72 9.84 -7.16
C ARG A 203 11.93 10.73 -6.94
N ASN A 204 12.29 10.93 -5.68
CA ASN A 204 13.42 11.73 -5.24
C ASN A 204 13.45 13.15 -5.87
N PRO A 205 12.30 13.88 -5.93
CA PRO A 205 12.29 15.24 -6.42
C PRO A 205 13.09 16.15 -5.48
N ALA A 206 13.59 17.24 -6.00
CA ALA A 206 14.12 18.31 -5.18
C ALA A 206 12.95 18.99 -4.45
N LEU A 207 12.90 18.82 -3.12
CA LEU A 207 11.87 19.43 -2.26
C LEU A 207 12.49 20.63 -1.53
N ALA A 208 11.72 21.71 -1.39
CA ALA A 208 12.15 22.87 -0.61
C ALA A 208 12.33 22.50 0.87
N ALA A 209 13.27 23.13 1.55
CA ALA A 209 13.61 22.80 2.94
C ALA A 209 12.45 23.03 3.93
N ASP A 210 11.50 23.88 3.58
CA ASP A 210 10.31 24.21 4.36
C ASP A 210 9.06 23.41 3.96
N THR A 211 9.15 22.51 2.96
CA THR A 211 8.00 21.72 2.47
C THR A 211 7.24 21.02 3.59
N PHE A 212 7.94 20.53 4.60
CA PHE A 212 7.37 19.80 5.72
C PHE A 212 7.28 20.61 7.02
N ARG A 213 7.51 21.91 6.94
CA ARG A 213 7.32 22.81 8.07
C ARG A 213 5.87 23.29 8.11
N PHE A 214 5.25 23.23 9.27
CA PHE A 214 3.93 23.79 9.49
C PHE A 214 3.98 24.81 10.64
N THR A 215 3.32 25.92 10.44
CA THR A 215 3.09 26.94 11.48
C THR A 215 1.60 27.23 11.48
N PRO A 216 0.91 27.10 12.64
CA PRO A 216 -0.50 27.44 12.72
C PRO A 216 -0.77 28.84 12.19
N PRO A 217 -1.79 29.05 11.34
CA PRO A 217 -2.20 30.36 10.90
C PRO A 217 -2.60 31.25 12.07
N LYS A 218 -2.45 32.57 11.91
CA LYS A 218 -2.84 33.52 12.94
C LYS A 218 -4.35 33.42 13.21
N GLY A 219 -4.71 33.19 14.47
CA GLY A 219 -6.11 33.08 14.91
C GLY A 219 -6.71 31.68 14.68
N ALA A 220 -5.90 30.69 14.33
CA ALA A 220 -6.37 29.30 14.35
C ALA A 220 -6.47 28.77 15.77
N ASP A 221 -7.53 28.01 16.04
CA ASP A 221 -7.66 27.28 17.30
C ASP A 221 -6.77 26.04 17.27
N VAL A 222 -5.86 25.90 18.25
CA VAL A 222 -4.89 24.80 18.31
C VAL A 222 -5.26 23.85 19.43
N PHE A 223 -5.43 22.56 19.10
CA PHE A 223 -5.79 21.50 20.03
C PHE A 223 -4.72 20.42 20.06
N GLY A 224 -4.47 19.85 21.23
CA GLY A 224 -3.57 18.72 21.44
C GLY A 224 -2.27 19.08 22.17
N ASP A 225 -1.27 18.19 22.10
CA ASP A 225 -0.02 18.33 22.83
C ASP A 225 0.97 19.20 22.06
N GLU A 226 1.03 20.48 22.41
CA GLU A 226 2.08 21.40 21.92
C GLU A 226 3.44 21.19 22.62
N LYS A 227 3.49 20.40 23.71
CA LYS A 227 4.69 20.19 24.55
C LYS A 227 5.48 18.95 24.17
#